data_e780fa2d322bd11296f7ca381aa07903
#
_entry.id   e780fa2d322bd11296f7ca381aa07903
#
_cell.length_a   1.000
_cell.length_b   1.000
_cell.length_c   1.000
_cell.angle_alpha   90.00
_cell.angle_beta   90.00
_cell.angle_gamma   90.00
#
_symmetry.space_group_name_H-M   'P 1'
#
loop_
_entity.id
_entity.type
_entity.pdbx_description
1 polymer ?
#
loop_
_entity_poly.entity_id
_entity_poly.type
_entity_poly.pdbx_seq_one_letter_code
_entity_poly.pdbx_strand_id
1 'polypeptide(L)'
;MQEDDEVSAVGGATREERRRDPSRVLALTDGVFAIIITLLVLDIHVPELSPHETLQSAISDVRPSFVSFVIAFIVAAMQWTGHRDLFTLIRYTDRGMIWLNLLTLFAVCLLPFGSALLSRHYEDPLALRLFGLILMATSVTRTAIWAYATQRPSLVHEPLDRASIRSGLALLRRRRKSRNQGSEISSQWSAISSQWSAISSR
;
A
#
# COMPACT_ATOMS: atom_id res chain seq x y z
N MET A 1 30.13 43.70 10.94
CA MET A 1 30.41 42.39 11.54
C MET A 1 29.24 41.82 12.38
N GLN A 2 28.43 42.68 13.06
CA GLN A 2 27.20 42.21 13.76
C GLN A 2 25.97 42.04 12.82
N GLU A 3 25.87 42.83 11.78
CA GLU A 3 24.74 42.79 10.82
C GLU A 3 24.76 41.53 9.92
N ASP A 4 25.95 41.04 9.58
CA ASP A 4 26.12 39.81 8.78
C ASP A 4 25.77 38.54 9.57
N ASP A 5 25.97 38.57 10.90
CA ASP A 5 25.61 37.46 11.79
C ASP A 5 24.07 37.37 12.02
N GLU A 6 23.36 38.52 12.10
CA GLU A 6 21.89 38.54 12.21
C GLU A 6 21.21 38.08 10.93
N VAL A 7 21.69 38.47 9.76
CA VAL A 7 21.14 38.03 8.46
C VAL A 7 21.35 36.53 8.25
N SER A 8 22.49 36.01 8.72
CA SER A 8 22.77 34.54 8.67
C SER A 8 21.87 33.75 9.61
N ALA A 9 21.56 34.25 10.81
CA ALA A 9 20.68 33.62 11.78
C ALA A 9 19.22 33.60 11.32
N VAL A 10 18.74 34.71 10.71
CA VAL A 10 17.37 34.77 10.14
C VAL A 10 17.23 33.83 8.94
N GLY A 11 18.26 33.70 8.11
CA GLY A 11 18.27 32.73 6.99
C GLY A 11 18.30 31.27 7.43
N GLY A 12 18.90 30.94 8.57
CA GLY A 12 18.91 29.64 9.20
C GLY A 12 17.54 29.24 9.76
N ALA A 13 16.92 30.14 10.52
CA ALA A 13 15.60 29.92 11.12
C ALA A 13 14.51 29.65 10.04
N THR A 14 14.51 30.40 8.94
CA THR A 14 13.56 30.21 7.84
C THR A 14 13.77 28.90 7.07
N ARG A 15 14.95 28.30 7.12
CA ARG A 15 15.22 26.97 6.52
C ARG A 15 14.82 25.83 7.45
N GLU A 16 14.99 25.94 8.75
CA GLU A 16 14.56 24.95 9.75
C GLU A 16 13.04 24.91 9.94
N GLU A 17 12.36 26.07 9.94
CA GLU A 17 10.89 26.15 9.97
C GLU A 17 10.20 25.47 8.79
N ARG A 18 10.88 25.27 7.66
CA ARG A 18 10.35 24.53 6.50
C ARG A 18 10.41 23.03 6.64
N ARG A 19 11.19 22.51 7.60
CA ARG A 19 11.33 21.07 7.86
C ARG A 19 10.39 20.67 8.98
N ARG A 20 9.30 19.99 8.63
CA ARG A 20 8.30 19.53 9.58
C ARG A 20 8.48 18.02 9.85
N ASP A 21 8.19 17.61 11.09
CA ASP A 21 8.12 16.23 11.49
C ASP A 21 7.07 15.48 10.63
N PRO A 22 7.42 14.35 9.98
CA PRO A 22 6.49 13.56 9.20
C PRO A 22 5.36 12.92 10.03
N SER A 23 5.50 12.84 11.34
CA SER A 23 4.53 12.17 12.23
C SER A 23 3.11 12.72 12.09
N ARG A 24 2.94 14.04 11.94
CA ARG A 24 1.62 14.67 11.77
C ARG A 24 0.98 14.32 10.42
N VAL A 25 1.79 14.22 9.37
CA VAL A 25 1.32 13.83 8.03
C VAL A 25 0.93 12.36 8.05
N LEU A 26 1.73 11.52 8.71
CA LEU A 26 1.46 10.11 8.86
C LEU A 26 0.20 9.85 9.69
N ALA A 27 0.03 10.56 10.82
CA ALA A 27 -1.17 10.45 11.64
C ALA A 27 -2.45 10.82 10.88
N LEU A 28 -2.42 11.89 10.06
CA LEU A 28 -3.55 12.24 9.19
C LEU A 28 -3.82 11.11 8.18
N THR A 29 -2.79 10.58 7.58
CA THR A 29 -2.88 9.49 6.60
C THR A 29 -3.48 8.24 7.22
N ASP A 30 -3.00 7.82 8.39
CA ASP A 30 -3.53 6.66 9.12
C ASP A 30 -5.01 6.84 9.48
N GLY A 31 -5.40 8.04 9.91
CA GLY A 31 -6.80 8.37 10.17
C GLY A 31 -7.69 8.28 8.93
N VAL A 32 -7.24 8.80 7.80
CA VAL A 32 -7.98 8.72 6.53
C VAL A 32 -8.11 7.28 6.07
N PHE A 33 -7.05 6.48 6.08
CA PHE A 33 -7.13 5.06 5.71
C PHE A 33 -8.05 4.27 6.64
N ALA A 34 -8.01 4.51 7.95
CA ALA A 34 -8.91 3.86 8.91
C ALA A 34 -10.39 4.13 8.57
N ILE A 35 -10.73 5.39 8.25
CA ILE A 35 -12.09 5.76 7.85
C ILE A 35 -12.46 5.08 6.52
N ILE A 36 -11.60 5.12 5.52
CA ILE A 36 -11.89 4.53 4.20
C ILE A 36 -12.13 3.03 4.31
N ILE A 37 -11.29 2.30 5.05
CA ILE A 37 -11.43 0.86 5.25
C ILE A 37 -12.77 0.52 5.90
N THR A 38 -13.21 1.32 6.86
CA THR A 38 -14.51 1.12 7.53
C THR A 38 -15.71 1.52 6.65
N LEU A 39 -15.56 2.52 5.79
CA LEU A 39 -16.60 2.91 4.85
C LEU A 39 -16.85 1.86 3.76
N LEU A 40 -15.85 1.09 3.38
CA LEU A 40 -16.01 0.04 2.37
C LEU A 40 -17.08 -0.99 2.73
N VAL A 41 -17.25 -1.32 4.01
CA VAL A 41 -18.26 -2.30 4.44
C VAL A 41 -19.69 -1.80 4.28
N LEU A 42 -19.90 -0.47 4.29
CA LEU A 42 -21.23 0.13 4.17
C LEU A 42 -21.87 -0.09 2.78
N ASP A 43 -21.07 -0.43 1.78
CA ASP A 43 -21.58 -0.78 0.44
C ASP A 43 -22.24 -2.16 0.39
N ILE A 44 -22.07 -2.99 1.41
CA ILE A 44 -22.71 -4.29 1.54
C ILE A 44 -24.10 -4.05 2.16
N HIS A 45 -25.10 -3.94 1.30
CA HIS A 45 -26.47 -3.78 1.76
C HIS A 45 -27.08 -5.10 2.20
N VAL A 46 -27.79 -5.08 3.32
CA VAL A 46 -28.60 -6.22 3.75
C VAL A 46 -29.78 -6.34 2.78
N PRO A 47 -29.99 -7.52 2.13
CA PRO A 47 -31.06 -7.67 1.17
C PRO A 47 -32.43 -7.59 1.87
N GLU A 48 -33.35 -6.87 1.26
CA GLU A 48 -34.76 -6.87 1.67
C GLU A 48 -35.47 -8.11 1.10
N LEU A 49 -36.07 -8.92 1.98
CA LEU A 49 -36.75 -10.14 1.59
C LEU A 49 -38.12 -9.83 1.02
N SER A 50 -38.40 -10.21 -0.22
CA SER A 50 -39.74 -10.21 -0.81
C SER A 50 -40.57 -11.36 -0.23
N PRO A 51 -41.94 -11.28 -0.24
CA PRO A 51 -42.83 -12.25 0.42
C PRO A 51 -42.63 -13.72 0.00
N HIS A 52 -41.96 -14.00 -1.12
CA HIS A 52 -41.71 -15.36 -1.68
C HIS A 52 -40.23 -15.67 -1.81
N GLU A 53 -39.36 -14.82 -1.27
CA GLU A 53 -37.93 -14.94 -1.40
C GLU A 53 -37.32 -15.60 -0.16
N THR A 54 -36.37 -16.50 -0.36
CA THR A 54 -35.62 -17.13 0.73
C THR A 54 -34.39 -16.29 1.07
N LEU A 55 -33.96 -16.32 2.33
CA LEU A 55 -32.73 -15.66 2.77
C LEU A 55 -31.52 -16.15 1.96
N GLN A 56 -31.51 -17.41 1.54
CA GLN A 56 -30.43 -18.00 0.74
C GLN A 56 -30.35 -17.37 -0.66
N SER A 57 -31.48 -17.10 -1.30
CA SER A 57 -31.56 -16.38 -2.58
C SER A 57 -31.03 -14.97 -2.42
N ALA A 58 -31.55 -14.24 -1.44
CA ALA A 58 -31.17 -12.86 -1.17
C ALA A 58 -29.69 -12.70 -0.83
N ILE A 59 -29.07 -13.64 -0.10
CA ILE A 59 -27.62 -13.63 0.16
C ILE A 59 -26.82 -13.85 -1.13
N SER A 60 -27.34 -14.62 -2.08
CA SER A 60 -26.67 -14.82 -3.37
C SER A 60 -26.51 -13.50 -4.14
N ASP A 61 -27.48 -12.60 -4.04
CA ASP A 61 -27.48 -11.30 -4.72
C ASP A 61 -26.48 -10.31 -4.10
N VAL A 62 -26.05 -10.55 -2.86
CA VAL A 62 -25.03 -9.73 -2.18
C VAL A 62 -23.59 -10.14 -2.59
N ARG A 63 -23.40 -11.31 -3.23
CA ARG A 63 -22.06 -11.81 -3.58
C ARG A 63 -21.21 -10.81 -4.36
N PRO A 64 -21.70 -10.10 -5.40
CA PRO A 64 -20.89 -9.13 -6.12
C PRO A 64 -20.39 -7.99 -5.21
N SER A 65 -21.25 -7.50 -4.32
CA SER A 65 -20.90 -6.45 -3.35
C SER A 65 -19.84 -6.93 -2.35
N PHE A 66 -19.98 -8.15 -1.87
CA PHE A 66 -18.98 -8.75 -0.96
C PHE A 66 -17.62 -8.94 -1.66
N VAL A 67 -17.60 -9.42 -2.89
CA VAL A 67 -16.36 -9.59 -3.66
C VAL A 67 -15.70 -8.24 -3.93
N SER A 68 -16.47 -7.23 -4.34
CA SER A 68 -15.95 -5.86 -4.57
C SER A 68 -15.38 -5.27 -3.29
N PHE A 69 -16.06 -5.46 -2.14
CA PHE A 69 -15.57 -5.06 -0.83
C PHE A 69 -14.22 -5.72 -0.51
N VAL A 70 -14.10 -7.04 -0.63
CA VAL A 70 -12.86 -7.76 -0.32
C VAL A 70 -11.71 -7.26 -1.18
N ILE A 71 -11.93 -7.07 -2.48
CA ILE A 71 -10.90 -6.54 -3.39
C ILE A 71 -10.48 -5.15 -2.96
N ALA A 72 -11.44 -4.24 -2.73
CA ALA A 72 -11.15 -2.87 -2.33
C ALA A 72 -10.45 -2.79 -0.96
N PHE A 73 -10.85 -3.63 -0.01
CA PHE A 73 -10.22 -3.75 1.31
C PHE A 73 -8.75 -4.17 1.21
N ILE A 74 -8.47 -5.24 0.44
CA ILE A 74 -7.10 -5.72 0.23
C ILE A 74 -6.25 -4.63 -0.42
N VAL A 75 -6.79 -3.95 -1.44
CA VAL A 75 -6.09 -2.84 -2.11
C VAL A 75 -5.81 -1.70 -1.15
N ALA A 76 -6.80 -1.28 -0.34
CA ALA A 76 -6.62 -0.21 0.64
C ALA A 76 -5.54 -0.59 1.68
N ALA A 77 -5.55 -1.83 2.18
CA ALA A 77 -4.54 -2.34 3.10
C ALA A 77 -3.13 -2.35 2.49
N MET A 78 -2.99 -2.79 1.24
CA MET A 78 -1.71 -2.77 0.52
C MET A 78 -1.21 -1.33 0.27
N GLN A 79 -2.11 -0.41 -0.06
CA GLN A 79 -1.77 1.00 -0.25
C GLN A 79 -1.34 1.64 1.06
N TRP A 80 -2.04 1.39 2.16
CA TRP A 80 -1.66 1.88 3.49
C TRP A 80 -0.30 1.35 3.92
N THR A 81 -0.07 0.04 3.82
CA THR A 81 1.21 -0.58 4.20
C THR A 81 2.36 0.02 3.38
N GLY A 82 2.21 0.08 2.05
CA GLY A 82 3.25 0.65 1.19
C GLY A 82 3.49 2.15 1.39
N HIS A 83 2.46 2.91 1.78
CA HIS A 83 2.59 4.32 2.14
C HIS A 83 3.35 4.47 3.47
N ARG A 84 3.01 3.67 4.47
CA ARG A 84 3.70 3.65 5.77
C ARG A 84 5.18 3.31 5.60
N ASP A 85 5.49 2.25 4.84
CA ASP A 85 6.87 1.84 4.57
C ASP A 85 7.68 2.97 3.89
N LEU A 86 7.05 3.69 2.97
CA LEU A 86 7.67 4.85 2.32
C LEU A 86 8.01 5.95 3.32
N PHE A 87 7.08 6.27 4.24
CA PHE A 87 7.28 7.33 5.23
C PHE A 87 8.30 6.97 6.32
N THR A 88 8.61 5.69 6.56
CA THR A 88 9.71 5.30 7.45
C THR A 88 11.07 5.77 6.96
N LEU A 89 11.22 6.00 5.65
CA LEU A 89 12.45 6.50 5.04
C LEU A 89 12.55 8.03 5.09
N ILE A 90 11.45 8.73 5.37
CA ILE A 90 11.36 10.19 5.32
C ILE A 90 11.68 10.77 6.71
N ARG A 91 12.73 11.58 6.78
CA ARG A 91 13.17 12.26 8.00
C ARG A 91 12.41 13.57 8.24
N TYR A 92 12.17 14.33 7.18
CA TYR A 92 11.49 15.61 7.23
C TYR A 92 10.50 15.74 6.07
N THR A 93 9.41 16.46 6.31
CA THR A 93 8.44 16.81 5.28
C THR A 93 8.51 18.30 4.96
N ASP A 94 8.38 18.62 3.67
CA ASP A 94 8.21 19.98 3.18
C ASP A 94 6.79 20.19 2.62
N ARG A 95 6.50 21.41 2.18
CA ARG A 95 5.18 21.73 1.60
C ARG A 95 4.84 20.88 0.38
N GLY A 96 5.80 20.59 -0.48
CA GLY A 96 5.60 19.76 -1.68
C GLY A 96 5.20 18.33 -1.32
N MET A 97 5.89 17.74 -0.33
CA MET A 97 5.58 16.42 0.20
C MET A 97 4.16 16.35 0.78
N ILE A 98 3.77 17.40 1.55
CA ILE A 98 2.41 17.47 2.13
C ILE A 98 1.35 17.52 1.03
N TRP A 99 1.53 18.32 -0.03
CA TRP A 99 0.58 18.38 -1.13
C TRP A 99 0.50 17.09 -1.92
N LEU A 100 1.63 16.42 -2.18
CA LEU A 100 1.63 15.09 -2.81
C LEU A 100 0.92 14.04 -1.94
N ASN A 101 1.11 14.12 -0.61
CA ASN A 101 0.38 13.26 0.31
C ASN A 101 -1.13 13.51 0.26
N LEU A 102 -1.56 14.77 0.29
CA LEU A 102 -2.98 15.12 0.18
C LEU A 102 -3.57 14.66 -1.16
N LEU A 103 -2.83 14.75 -2.26
CA LEU A 103 -3.27 14.23 -3.54
C LEU A 103 -3.42 12.69 -3.52
N THR A 104 -2.50 12.00 -2.85
CA THR A 104 -2.63 10.54 -2.63
C THR A 104 -3.86 10.21 -1.81
N LEU A 105 -4.10 10.93 -0.71
CA LEU A 105 -5.30 10.75 0.12
C LEU A 105 -6.58 11.03 -0.65
N PHE A 106 -6.61 12.07 -1.50
CA PHE A 106 -7.74 12.34 -2.38
C PHE A 106 -8.05 11.15 -3.29
N ALA A 107 -7.02 10.57 -3.93
CA ALA A 107 -7.21 9.38 -4.78
C ALA A 107 -7.70 8.16 -3.99
N VAL A 108 -7.17 7.95 -2.76
CA VAL A 108 -7.59 6.84 -1.88
C VAL A 108 -9.03 7.03 -1.39
N CYS A 109 -9.48 8.27 -1.13
CA CYS A 109 -10.87 8.57 -0.74
C CYS A 109 -11.90 8.17 -1.82
N LEU A 110 -11.48 7.98 -3.07
CA LEU A 110 -12.35 7.50 -4.14
C LEU A 110 -12.53 5.98 -4.16
N LEU A 111 -11.75 5.21 -3.37
CA LEU A 111 -11.87 3.74 -3.33
C LEU A 111 -13.25 3.23 -2.96
N PRO A 112 -13.96 3.76 -1.91
CA PRO A 112 -15.31 3.32 -1.60
C PRO A 112 -16.28 3.58 -2.76
N PHE A 113 -16.21 4.75 -3.40
CA PHE A 113 -17.03 5.03 -4.58
C PHE A 113 -16.78 4.04 -5.72
N GLY A 114 -15.49 3.76 -6.01
CA GLY A 114 -15.11 2.79 -7.04
C GLY A 114 -15.59 1.37 -6.72
N SER A 115 -15.53 0.97 -5.45
CA SER A 115 -16.04 -0.32 -4.96
C SER A 115 -17.55 -0.41 -5.11
N ALA A 116 -18.28 0.62 -4.70
CA ALA A 116 -19.75 0.70 -4.84
C ALA A 116 -20.18 0.63 -6.32
N LEU A 117 -19.48 1.34 -7.19
CA LEU A 117 -19.75 1.31 -8.63
C LEU A 117 -19.54 -0.09 -9.21
N LEU A 118 -18.40 -0.72 -8.87
CA LEU A 118 -18.08 -2.08 -9.31
C LEU A 118 -19.10 -3.11 -8.77
N SER A 119 -19.55 -2.96 -7.53
CA SER A 119 -20.52 -3.84 -6.90
C SER A 119 -21.87 -3.84 -7.61
N ARG A 120 -22.34 -2.65 -8.03
CA ARG A 120 -23.66 -2.46 -8.67
C ARG A 120 -23.65 -2.72 -10.18
N HIS A 121 -22.50 -2.58 -10.82
CA HIS A 121 -22.34 -2.66 -12.28
C HIS A 121 -21.19 -3.57 -12.67
N TYR A 122 -21.08 -4.75 -12.02
CA TYR A 122 -19.94 -5.66 -12.19
C TYR A 122 -19.83 -6.23 -13.62
N GLU A 123 -20.92 -6.24 -14.39
CA GLU A 123 -20.94 -6.66 -15.79
C GLU A 123 -20.56 -5.53 -16.77
N ASP A 124 -20.58 -4.28 -16.30
CA ASP A 124 -20.25 -3.13 -17.16
C ASP A 124 -18.73 -2.89 -17.20
N PRO A 125 -18.09 -2.99 -18.37
CA PRO A 125 -16.67 -2.71 -18.50
C PRO A 125 -16.26 -1.30 -18.06
N LEU A 126 -17.18 -0.32 -18.06
CA LEU A 126 -16.92 1.03 -17.60
C LEU A 126 -16.67 1.09 -16.11
N ALA A 127 -17.44 0.32 -15.31
CA ALA A 127 -17.25 0.24 -13.86
C ALA A 127 -15.84 -0.29 -13.52
N LEU A 128 -15.41 -1.35 -14.21
CA LEU A 128 -14.08 -1.92 -14.02
C LEU A 128 -12.97 -0.94 -14.45
N ARG A 129 -13.15 -0.21 -15.56
CA ARG A 129 -12.19 0.81 -16.03
C ARG A 129 -12.06 1.96 -15.05
N LEU A 130 -13.17 2.46 -14.50
CA LEU A 130 -13.17 3.55 -13.51
C LEU A 130 -12.51 3.12 -12.21
N PHE A 131 -12.81 1.91 -11.73
CA PHE A 131 -12.13 1.35 -10.57
C PHE A 131 -10.62 1.22 -10.82
N GLY A 132 -10.21 0.67 -11.96
CA GLY A 132 -8.81 0.57 -12.38
C GLY A 132 -8.12 1.93 -12.47
N LEU A 133 -8.81 2.98 -12.94
CA LEU A 133 -8.29 4.35 -12.99
C LEU A 133 -8.02 4.90 -11.58
N ILE A 134 -8.93 4.65 -10.62
CA ILE A 134 -8.72 5.03 -9.21
C ILE A 134 -7.48 4.33 -8.64
N LEU A 135 -7.33 3.02 -8.89
CA LEU A 135 -6.14 2.25 -8.46
C LEU A 135 -4.85 2.79 -9.08
N MET A 136 -4.90 3.13 -10.37
CA MET A 136 -3.76 3.73 -11.05
C MET A 136 -3.41 5.10 -10.45
N ALA A 137 -4.40 5.95 -10.18
CA ALA A 137 -4.20 7.26 -9.57
C ALA A 137 -3.51 7.14 -8.19
N THR A 138 -3.96 6.21 -7.32
CA THR A 138 -3.32 5.97 -6.01
C THR A 138 -1.88 5.51 -6.16
N SER A 139 -1.59 4.65 -7.13
CA SER A 139 -0.24 4.14 -7.39
C SER A 139 0.68 5.21 -7.96
N VAL A 140 0.19 6.04 -8.88
CA VAL A 140 0.94 7.14 -9.49
C VAL A 140 1.30 8.20 -8.44
N THR A 141 0.34 8.62 -7.61
CA THR A 141 0.57 9.64 -6.59
C THR A 141 1.57 9.16 -5.53
N ARG A 142 1.50 7.90 -5.10
CA ARG A 142 2.48 7.28 -4.20
C ARG A 142 3.88 7.23 -4.85
N THR A 143 3.96 6.84 -6.11
CA THR A 143 5.23 6.82 -6.86
C THR A 143 5.80 8.24 -6.98
N ALA A 144 4.94 9.25 -7.14
CA ALA A 144 5.37 10.65 -7.17
C ALA A 144 5.97 11.09 -5.83
N ILE A 145 5.40 10.68 -4.68
CA ILE A 145 6.00 10.93 -3.36
C ILE A 145 7.40 10.31 -3.29
N TRP A 146 7.54 9.06 -3.70
CA TRP A 146 8.83 8.37 -3.70
C TRP A 146 9.86 9.05 -4.60
N ALA A 147 9.47 9.42 -5.83
CA ALA A 147 10.32 10.13 -6.76
C ALA A 147 10.74 11.51 -6.22
N TYR A 148 9.81 12.22 -5.58
CA TYR A 148 10.09 13.51 -4.95
C TYR A 148 11.06 13.39 -3.77
N ALA A 149 10.89 12.36 -2.92
CA ALA A 149 11.79 12.08 -1.80
C ALA A 149 13.21 11.73 -2.26
N THR A 150 13.34 10.90 -3.28
CA THR A 150 14.65 10.45 -3.81
C THR A 150 15.42 11.58 -4.50
N GLN A 151 14.74 12.59 -5.07
CA GLN A 151 15.37 13.76 -5.66
C GLN A 151 15.85 14.78 -4.61
N ARG A 152 15.48 14.59 -3.33
CA ARG A 152 15.82 15.50 -2.22
C ARG A 152 16.45 14.74 -1.05
N PRO A 153 17.74 14.43 -1.12
CA PRO A 153 18.44 13.66 -0.09
C PRO A 153 18.31 14.24 1.33
N SER A 154 18.07 15.55 1.44
CA SER A 154 17.87 16.22 2.73
C SER A 154 16.56 15.85 3.45
N LEU A 155 15.61 15.21 2.75
CA LEU A 155 14.32 14.77 3.32
C LEU A 155 14.38 13.33 3.81
N VAL A 156 15.42 12.55 3.47
CA VAL A 156 15.53 11.13 3.77
C VAL A 156 16.56 10.89 4.89
N HIS A 157 16.34 9.87 5.74
CA HIS A 157 17.19 9.58 6.91
C HIS A 157 18.64 9.29 6.58
N GLU A 158 18.90 8.59 5.48
CA GLU A 158 20.24 8.41 4.91
C GLU A 158 20.13 8.52 3.39
N PRO A 159 21.15 9.08 2.71
CA PRO A 159 21.19 8.95 1.27
C PRO A 159 21.13 7.45 0.98
N LEU A 160 20.07 7.03 0.29
CA LEU A 160 19.97 5.67 -0.25
C LEU A 160 21.21 5.46 -1.12
N ASP A 161 22.29 5.00 -0.48
CA ASP A 161 23.51 4.66 -1.18
C ASP A 161 23.12 3.60 -2.22
N ARG A 162 23.54 3.82 -3.46
CA ARG A 162 23.34 2.83 -4.53
C ARG A 162 23.86 1.45 -4.15
N ALA A 163 24.78 1.39 -3.18
CA ALA A 163 25.23 0.17 -2.55
C ALA A 163 24.15 -0.51 -1.67
N SER A 164 23.34 0.26 -0.94
CA SER A 164 22.24 -0.27 -0.10
C SER A 164 21.08 -0.80 -0.95
N ILE A 165 20.80 -0.17 -2.09
CA ILE A 165 19.81 -0.68 -3.07
C ILE A 165 20.36 -1.98 -3.71
N ARG A 166 21.64 -2.05 -4.04
CA ARG A 166 22.29 -3.26 -4.56
C ARG A 166 22.33 -4.38 -3.52
N SER A 167 22.60 -4.06 -2.26
CA SER A 167 22.59 -5.06 -1.18
C SER A 167 21.18 -5.55 -0.86
N GLY A 168 20.16 -4.70 -0.90
CA GLY A 168 18.76 -5.12 -0.80
C GLY A 168 18.35 -6.07 -1.93
N LEU A 169 18.72 -5.77 -3.17
CA LEU A 169 18.52 -6.66 -4.31
C LEU A 169 19.37 -7.96 -4.19
N ALA A 170 20.57 -7.87 -3.63
CA ALA A 170 21.41 -9.03 -3.37
C ALA A 170 20.82 -9.94 -2.26
N LEU A 171 20.22 -9.38 -1.23
CA LEU A 171 19.51 -10.12 -0.19
C LEU A 171 18.25 -10.81 -0.73
N LEU A 172 17.49 -10.16 -1.63
CA LEU A 172 16.38 -10.80 -2.33
C LEU A 172 16.84 -11.93 -3.24
N ARG A 173 17.97 -11.77 -3.94
CA ARG A 173 18.61 -12.85 -4.72
C ARG A 173 19.10 -13.99 -3.83
N ARG A 174 19.67 -13.71 -2.65
CA ARG A 174 20.10 -14.74 -1.68
C ARG A 174 18.88 -15.50 -1.13
N ARG A 175 17.79 -14.83 -0.77
CA ARG A 175 16.54 -15.49 -0.35
C ARG A 175 15.96 -16.38 -1.43
N ARG A 176 16.02 -15.96 -2.70
CA ARG A 176 15.57 -16.78 -3.83
C ARG A 176 16.47 -18.03 -4.01
N LYS A 177 17.80 -17.88 -3.84
CA LYS A 177 18.74 -19.01 -3.91
C LYS A 177 18.58 -19.99 -2.74
N SER A 178 18.33 -19.49 -1.52
CA SER A 178 18.04 -20.33 -0.34
C SER A 178 16.73 -21.10 -0.49
N ARG A 179 15.69 -20.49 -1.13
CA ARG A 179 14.44 -21.18 -1.41
C ARG A 179 14.61 -22.32 -2.41
N ASN A 180 15.47 -22.15 -3.42
CA ASN A 180 15.80 -23.22 -4.37
C ASN A 180 16.60 -24.35 -3.71
N GLN A 181 17.53 -24.05 -2.79
CA GLN A 181 18.23 -25.07 -2.00
C GLN A 181 17.28 -25.86 -1.08
N GLY A 182 16.25 -25.19 -0.51
CA GLY A 182 15.20 -25.87 0.28
C GLY A 182 14.39 -26.87 -0.54
N SER A 183 14.12 -26.58 -1.82
CA SER A 183 13.44 -27.53 -2.71
C SER A 183 14.31 -28.72 -3.12
N GLU A 184 15.62 -28.52 -3.27
CA GLU A 184 16.56 -29.62 -3.52
C GLU A 184 16.70 -30.55 -2.30
N ILE A 185 16.76 -30.00 -1.09
CA ILE A 185 16.77 -30.79 0.15
C ILE A 185 15.47 -31.58 0.29
N SER A 186 14.30 -30.97 0.01
CA SER A 186 13.01 -31.64 0.05
C SER A 186 12.92 -32.80 -0.95
N SER A 187 13.47 -32.66 -2.15
CA SER A 187 13.51 -33.72 -3.15
C SER A 187 14.46 -34.85 -2.75
N GLN A 188 15.60 -34.56 -2.10
CA GLN A 188 16.50 -35.56 -1.55
C GLN A 188 15.85 -36.35 -0.40
N TRP A 189 15.12 -35.66 0.50
CA TRP A 189 14.39 -36.34 1.57
C TRP A 189 13.28 -37.26 1.05
N SER A 190 12.56 -36.87 0.01
CA SER A 190 11.55 -37.73 -0.60
C SER A 190 12.17 -38.97 -1.29
N ALA A 191 13.34 -38.83 -1.90
CA ALA A 191 14.07 -39.95 -2.49
C ALA A 191 14.60 -40.93 -1.42
N ILE A 192 15.15 -40.42 -0.31
CA ILE A 192 15.61 -41.25 0.82
C ILE A 192 14.45 -41.97 1.46
N SER A 193 13.30 -41.31 1.69
CA SER A 193 12.13 -41.94 2.29
C SER A 193 11.55 -43.06 1.44
N SER A 194 11.56 -42.91 0.10
CA SER A 194 11.12 -43.98 -0.81
C SER A 194 12.04 -45.19 -0.81
N GLN A 195 13.37 -44.97 -0.68
CA GLN A 195 14.35 -46.07 -0.53
C GLN A 195 14.15 -46.82 0.79
N TRP A 196 13.93 -46.09 1.90
CA TRP A 196 13.62 -46.73 3.20
C TRP A 196 12.37 -47.57 3.17
N SER A 197 11.30 -47.09 2.51
CA SER A 197 10.05 -47.86 2.34
C SER A 197 10.27 -49.18 1.55
N ALA A 198 11.13 -49.12 0.52
CA ALA A 198 11.45 -50.31 -0.30
C ALA A 198 12.31 -51.34 0.45
N ILE A 199 13.14 -50.92 1.41
CA ILE A 199 13.97 -51.80 2.24
C ILE A 199 13.15 -52.46 3.36
N SER A 200 12.19 -51.71 3.93
CA SER A 200 11.34 -52.17 5.06
C SER A 200 10.21 -53.13 4.63
N SER A 201 9.98 -53.28 3.33
CA SER A 201 8.95 -54.19 2.76
C SER A 201 9.50 -55.54 2.30
N ARG A 202 10.79 -55.82 2.58
CA ARG A 202 11.44 -57.15 2.38
C ARG A 202 11.70 -57.80 3.71
#